data_8444b14660d6c533ce4100a6fc4df455
#
_entry.id   8444b14660d6c533ce4100a6fc4df455
#
_cell.length_a   1.000
_cell.length_b   1.000
_cell.length_c   1.000
_cell.angle_alpha   90.00
_cell.angle_beta   90.00
_cell.angle_gamma   90.00
#
_symmetry.space_group_name_H-M   'P 1'
#
loop_
_entity.id
_entity.type
_entity.pdbx_description
1 polymer ?
#
loop_
_entity_poly.entity_id
_entity_poly.type
_entity_poly.pdbx_seq_one_letter_code
_entity_poly.pdbx_strand_id
1 'polypeptide(L)'
;MDHVHRFLQANVNHSARAQDLLVHTMAEWFIDIAIVAEPYFVPPDREDSWAGDVDGSVAIVMRQSAALPPLGMVARGSGYVVVRVNETVVIGVYFSPNRSLAEFERFLGGLEALVHRFESRPVILAGDLNAKCTAWGSPRTDSRGEFLSEWAFATGLCLLNRGSVATCVRWNGESHVDVSFASPSAARRVRGWRVLEGAETLSDHRFVRFELSVSTLLNAPDEDARGEEELPRSAPRSFPRWALKRLNKVLAVEAATVAAWAPR
;
A
#
# COMPACT_ATOMS: atom_id res chain seq x y z
N MET A 1 -3.43 14.40 -22.47
CA MET A 1 -4.34 14.52 -21.31
C MET A 1 -3.73 13.68 -20.22
N ASP A 2 -3.50 14.26 -19.05
CA ASP A 2 -2.99 13.50 -17.93
C ASP A 2 -4.04 12.45 -17.54
N HIS A 3 -3.64 11.20 -17.62
CA HIS A 3 -4.50 10.10 -17.21
C HIS A 3 -4.45 10.00 -15.67
N VAL A 4 -5.59 9.86 -15.03
CA VAL A 4 -5.68 9.77 -13.57
C VAL A 4 -6.20 8.38 -13.19
N HIS A 5 -5.46 7.65 -12.36
CA HIS A 5 -5.96 6.43 -11.74
C HIS A 5 -6.62 6.75 -10.40
N ARG A 6 -7.87 6.29 -10.24
CA ARG A 6 -8.64 6.42 -9.00
C ARG A 6 -8.48 5.17 -8.16
N PHE A 7 -7.99 5.35 -6.95
CA PHE A 7 -7.74 4.27 -6.00
C PHE A 7 -8.79 4.22 -4.92
N LEU A 8 -9.14 3.02 -4.49
CA LEU A 8 -9.91 2.74 -3.30
C LEU A 8 -9.18 1.69 -2.45
N GLN A 9 -8.99 1.95 -1.16
CA GLN A 9 -8.49 0.97 -0.21
C GLN A 9 -9.65 0.57 0.70
N ALA A 10 -9.80 -0.72 0.96
CA ALA A 10 -10.83 -1.30 1.78
C ALA A 10 -10.32 -2.49 2.57
N ASN A 11 -10.84 -2.72 3.77
CA ASN A 11 -10.83 -4.01 4.42
C ASN A 11 -12.28 -4.51 4.47
N VAL A 12 -12.57 -5.66 3.87
CA VAL A 12 -13.95 -6.18 3.76
C VAL A 12 -14.26 -7.25 4.80
N ASN A 13 -13.32 -7.50 5.73
CA ASN A 13 -13.48 -8.39 6.90
C ASN A 13 -14.08 -9.75 6.51
N HIS A 14 -13.61 -10.36 5.43
CA HIS A 14 -14.09 -11.61 4.85
C HIS A 14 -15.62 -11.66 4.57
N SER A 15 -16.26 -10.50 4.41
CA SER A 15 -17.70 -10.40 4.16
C SER A 15 -18.01 -10.43 2.66
N ALA A 16 -18.79 -11.40 2.22
CA ALA A 16 -19.26 -11.49 0.83
C ALA A 16 -20.03 -10.22 0.43
N ARG A 17 -20.91 -9.72 1.31
CA ARG A 17 -21.71 -8.52 1.04
C ARG A 17 -20.86 -7.25 0.95
N ALA A 18 -19.85 -7.13 1.81
CA ALA A 18 -18.92 -5.99 1.75
C ALA A 18 -18.09 -6.02 0.45
N GLN A 19 -17.66 -7.22 0.03
CA GLN A 19 -16.94 -7.39 -1.23
C GLN A 19 -17.83 -7.08 -2.45
N ASP A 20 -19.07 -7.54 -2.48
CA ASP A 20 -20.02 -7.24 -3.55
C ASP A 20 -20.30 -5.73 -3.63
N LEU A 21 -20.51 -5.08 -2.47
CA LEU A 21 -20.68 -3.63 -2.39
C LEU A 21 -19.44 -2.87 -2.87
N LEU A 22 -18.24 -3.33 -2.52
CA LEU A 22 -16.99 -2.75 -3.01
C LEU A 22 -16.91 -2.78 -4.53
N VAL A 23 -17.19 -3.93 -5.16
CA VAL A 23 -17.17 -4.07 -6.62
C VAL A 23 -18.20 -3.16 -7.28
N HIS A 24 -19.41 -3.09 -6.70
CA HIS A 24 -20.45 -2.16 -7.16
C HIS A 24 -19.99 -0.68 -7.04
N THR A 25 -19.43 -0.32 -5.90
CA THR A 25 -18.90 1.03 -5.65
C THR A 25 -17.77 1.39 -6.63
N MET A 26 -16.90 0.44 -6.96
CA MET A 26 -15.85 0.64 -7.95
C MET A 26 -16.44 1.02 -9.32
N ALA A 27 -17.52 0.35 -9.73
CA ALA A 27 -18.19 0.65 -10.99
C ALA A 27 -18.88 2.01 -10.96
N GLU A 28 -19.65 2.30 -9.90
CA GLU A 28 -20.42 3.54 -9.73
C GLU A 28 -19.52 4.78 -9.64
N TRP A 29 -18.43 4.69 -8.86
CA TRP A 29 -17.53 5.82 -8.64
C TRP A 29 -16.37 5.88 -9.63
N PHE A 30 -16.38 5.02 -10.64
CA PHE A 30 -15.31 4.91 -11.63
C PHE A 30 -13.93 4.72 -10.99
N ILE A 31 -13.86 3.91 -9.93
CA ILE A 31 -12.60 3.51 -9.31
C ILE A 31 -11.88 2.55 -10.25
N ASP A 32 -10.61 2.81 -10.52
CA ASP A 32 -9.82 2.02 -11.44
C ASP A 32 -9.14 0.85 -10.73
N ILE A 33 -8.63 1.08 -9.51
CA ILE A 33 -7.86 0.11 -8.73
C ILE A 33 -8.35 0.09 -7.29
N ALA A 34 -8.68 -1.08 -6.75
CA ALA A 34 -8.94 -1.26 -5.33
C ALA A 34 -7.87 -2.17 -4.70
N ILE A 35 -7.42 -1.79 -3.50
CA ILE A 35 -6.56 -2.60 -2.63
C ILE A 35 -7.44 -3.11 -1.51
N VAL A 36 -7.61 -4.44 -1.42
CA VAL A 36 -8.62 -5.09 -0.60
C VAL A 36 -7.94 -5.99 0.43
N ALA A 37 -7.97 -5.60 1.69
CA ALA A 37 -7.60 -6.46 2.81
C ALA A 37 -8.77 -7.36 3.19
N GLU A 38 -8.46 -8.57 3.65
CA GLU A 38 -9.41 -9.60 4.09
C GLU A 38 -10.54 -9.84 3.07
N PRO A 39 -10.21 -10.10 1.76
CA PRO A 39 -11.21 -10.43 0.76
C PRO A 39 -12.00 -11.67 1.16
N TYR A 40 -13.28 -11.72 0.82
CA TYR A 40 -14.10 -12.93 0.99
C TYR A 40 -13.64 -14.04 0.04
N PHE A 41 -13.37 -13.66 -1.21
CA PHE A 41 -12.96 -14.59 -2.25
C PHE A 41 -12.18 -13.85 -3.36
N VAL A 42 -11.10 -14.46 -3.83
CA VAL A 42 -10.34 -14.00 -5.00
C VAL A 42 -10.62 -14.95 -6.16
N PRO A 43 -11.32 -14.50 -7.23
CA PRO A 43 -11.68 -15.35 -8.35
C PRO A 43 -10.46 -15.86 -9.11
N PRO A 44 -10.22 -17.18 -9.21
CA PRO A 44 -9.05 -17.71 -9.90
C PRO A 44 -9.11 -17.61 -11.43
N ASP A 45 -10.32 -17.39 -11.97
CA ASP A 45 -10.61 -17.27 -13.40
C ASP A 45 -10.59 -15.81 -13.91
N ARG A 46 -10.20 -14.85 -13.04
CA ARG A 46 -10.18 -13.42 -13.36
C ARG A 46 -8.80 -12.79 -13.10
N GLU A 47 -7.75 -13.47 -13.47
CA GLU A 47 -6.37 -12.98 -13.27
C GLU A 47 -6.05 -11.67 -14.00
N ASP A 48 -6.84 -11.31 -15.00
CA ASP A 48 -6.77 -10.03 -15.72
C ASP A 48 -7.26 -8.82 -14.90
N SER A 49 -8.04 -9.08 -13.84
CA SER A 49 -8.69 -8.05 -13.01
C SER A 49 -8.55 -8.28 -11.50
N TRP A 50 -8.13 -9.46 -11.07
CA TRP A 50 -7.92 -9.81 -9.67
C TRP A 50 -6.55 -10.44 -9.45
N ALA A 51 -5.79 -9.92 -8.50
CA ALA A 51 -4.56 -10.53 -8.03
C ALA A 51 -4.62 -10.67 -6.51
N GLY A 52 -4.54 -11.89 -6.00
CA GLY A 52 -4.49 -12.21 -4.58
C GLY A 52 -3.11 -12.64 -4.12
N ASP A 53 -2.84 -12.47 -2.83
CA ASP A 53 -1.67 -13.03 -2.16
C ASP A 53 -1.79 -14.57 -2.03
N VAL A 54 -0.80 -15.19 -1.39
CA VAL A 54 -0.78 -16.67 -1.23
C VAL A 54 -1.82 -17.15 -0.23
N ASP A 55 -2.14 -16.34 0.78
CA ASP A 55 -3.00 -16.72 1.90
C ASP A 55 -4.46 -16.31 1.70
N GLY A 56 -4.79 -15.56 0.64
CA GLY A 56 -6.12 -14.99 0.44
C GLY A 56 -6.44 -13.87 1.44
N SER A 57 -5.41 -13.21 1.95
CA SER A 57 -5.55 -12.18 2.99
C SER A 57 -5.53 -10.74 2.43
N VAL A 58 -5.01 -10.56 1.22
CA VAL A 58 -5.06 -9.29 0.51
C VAL A 58 -5.20 -9.52 -0.99
N ALA A 59 -5.92 -8.65 -1.67
CA ALA A 59 -6.06 -8.65 -3.11
C ALA A 59 -5.96 -7.25 -3.70
N ILE A 60 -5.58 -7.17 -4.97
CA ILE A 60 -5.72 -5.97 -5.79
C ILE A 60 -6.74 -6.28 -6.88
N VAL A 61 -7.72 -5.39 -7.01
CA VAL A 61 -8.81 -5.49 -8.00
C VAL A 61 -8.70 -4.33 -8.96
N MET A 62 -8.75 -4.62 -10.24
CA MET A 62 -8.78 -3.60 -11.28
C MET A 62 -10.12 -3.64 -12.00
N ARG A 63 -10.73 -2.47 -12.16
CA ARG A 63 -11.96 -2.33 -12.94
C ARG A 63 -11.67 -2.62 -14.41
N GLN A 64 -12.41 -3.55 -15.01
CA GLN A 64 -12.31 -3.81 -16.42
C GLN A 64 -12.79 -2.58 -17.23
N SER A 65 -11.89 -2.05 -18.05
CA SER A 65 -12.15 -0.89 -18.90
C SER A 65 -11.21 -0.93 -20.12
N ALA A 66 -11.70 -0.54 -21.28
CA ALA A 66 -10.87 -0.44 -22.47
C ALA A 66 -9.71 0.58 -22.33
N ALA A 67 -9.77 1.46 -21.33
CA ALA A 67 -8.73 2.46 -21.07
C ALA A 67 -7.62 1.96 -20.15
N LEU A 68 -7.79 0.80 -19.51
CA LEU A 68 -6.80 0.22 -18.59
C LEU A 68 -6.20 -1.05 -19.23
N PRO A 69 -4.88 -1.26 -19.12
CA PRO A 69 -4.28 -2.53 -19.51
C PRO A 69 -4.76 -3.65 -18.58
N PRO A 70 -4.64 -4.92 -18.97
CA PRO A 70 -4.88 -6.02 -18.04
C PRO A 70 -3.91 -5.93 -16.86
N LEU A 71 -4.37 -6.43 -15.70
CA LEU A 71 -3.59 -6.42 -14.47
C LEU A 71 -2.37 -7.34 -14.63
N GLY A 72 -1.17 -6.80 -14.48
CA GLY A 72 0.07 -7.57 -14.53
C GLY A 72 0.54 -7.94 -13.13
N MET A 73 0.30 -9.19 -12.70
CA MET A 73 0.87 -9.67 -11.43
C MET A 73 2.37 -9.84 -11.56
N VAL A 74 3.13 -9.26 -10.62
CA VAL A 74 4.60 -9.26 -10.62
C VAL A 74 5.18 -10.16 -9.53
N ALA A 75 4.57 -10.15 -8.35
CA ALA A 75 4.98 -10.97 -7.21
C ALA A 75 3.81 -11.12 -6.22
N ARG A 76 3.86 -12.19 -5.44
CA ARG A 76 2.97 -12.39 -4.29
C ARG A 76 3.66 -13.23 -3.21
N GLY A 77 3.23 -13.07 -1.99
CA GLY A 77 3.67 -13.85 -0.84
C GLY A 77 2.61 -13.82 0.25
N SER A 78 2.94 -14.29 1.43
CA SER A 78 2.03 -14.25 2.58
C SER A 78 1.81 -12.80 3.03
N GLY A 79 0.58 -12.30 2.92
CA GLY A 79 0.18 -10.96 3.34
C GLY A 79 0.54 -9.84 2.35
N TYR A 80 1.00 -10.15 1.14
CA TYR A 80 1.23 -9.13 0.12
C TYR A 80 1.01 -9.63 -1.31
N VAL A 81 0.61 -8.72 -2.17
CA VAL A 81 0.53 -8.91 -3.62
C VAL A 81 1.04 -7.66 -4.34
N VAL A 82 1.79 -7.87 -5.40
CA VAL A 82 2.40 -6.80 -6.21
C VAL A 82 1.89 -6.90 -7.63
N VAL A 83 1.34 -5.81 -8.13
CA VAL A 83 0.90 -5.68 -9.52
C VAL A 83 1.53 -4.48 -10.18
N ARG A 84 1.65 -4.54 -11.50
CA ARG A 84 2.04 -3.41 -12.33
C ARG A 84 0.84 -2.94 -13.16
N VAL A 85 0.55 -1.66 -13.08
CA VAL A 85 -0.45 -0.98 -13.91
C VAL A 85 0.24 0.18 -14.62
N ASN A 86 0.50 0.02 -15.91
CA ASN A 86 1.36 0.93 -16.68
C ASN A 86 2.77 1.03 -16.05
N GLU A 87 3.21 2.25 -15.72
CA GLU A 87 4.49 2.52 -15.05
C GLU A 87 4.44 2.33 -13.52
N THR A 88 3.24 2.26 -12.94
CA THR A 88 3.05 2.25 -11.49
C THR A 88 3.04 0.83 -10.94
N VAL A 89 3.82 0.61 -9.89
CA VAL A 89 3.78 -0.62 -9.09
C VAL A 89 2.86 -0.39 -7.90
N VAL A 90 1.90 -1.29 -7.72
CA VAL A 90 0.96 -1.26 -6.60
C VAL A 90 1.21 -2.48 -5.73
N ILE A 91 1.47 -2.26 -4.44
CA ILE A 91 1.72 -3.29 -3.43
C ILE A 91 0.54 -3.26 -2.45
N GLY A 92 -0.32 -4.27 -2.52
CA GLY A 92 -1.37 -4.50 -1.53
C GLY A 92 -0.79 -5.29 -0.36
N VAL A 93 -1.10 -4.86 0.87
CA VAL A 93 -0.57 -5.49 2.10
C VAL A 93 -1.66 -5.72 3.13
N TYR A 94 -1.54 -6.84 3.85
CA TYR A 94 -2.31 -7.12 5.05
C TYR A 94 -1.43 -7.82 6.08
N PHE A 95 -1.52 -7.40 7.34
CA PHE A 95 -0.85 -8.09 8.43
C PHE A 95 -1.78 -8.25 9.64
N SER A 96 -2.10 -9.50 9.98
CA SER A 96 -3.06 -9.81 11.05
C SER A 96 -2.64 -9.26 12.42
N PRO A 97 -3.59 -8.72 13.21
CA PRO A 97 -3.32 -8.22 14.56
C PRO A 97 -2.85 -9.33 15.52
N ASN A 98 -3.17 -10.59 15.21
CA ASN A 98 -2.87 -11.74 16.05
C ASN A 98 -1.42 -12.26 15.92
N ARG A 99 -0.65 -11.75 14.97
CA ARG A 99 0.76 -12.13 14.77
C ARG A 99 1.67 -11.31 15.67
N SER A 100 2.84 -11.85 15.97
CA SER A 100 3.83 -11.23 16.86
C SER A 100 4.55 -10.05 16.20
N LEU A 101 5.18 -9.18 17.01
CA LEU A 101 6.03 -8.09 16.52
C LEU A 101 7.22 -8.62 15.71
N ALA A 102 7.87 -9.71 16.15
CA ALA A 102 8.99 -10.32 15.42
C ALA A 102 8.60 -10.85 14.03
N GLU A 103 7.36 -11.30 13.85
CA GLU A 103 6.82 -11.67 12.53
C GLU A 103 6.54 -10.43 11.69
N PHE A 104 6.07 -9.34 12.31
CA PHE A 104 5.86 -8.06 11.64
C PHE A 104 7.17 -7.47 11.11
N GLU A 105 8.23 -7.48 11.91
CA GLU A 105 9.57 -7.05 11.53
C GLU A 105 10.10 -7.85 10.32
N ARG A 106 9.95 -9.18 10.35
CA ARG A 106 10.35 -10.05 9.23
C ARG A 106 9.53 -9.79 7.96
N PHE A 107 8.23 -9.56 8.12
CA PHE A 107 7.34 -9.21 7.02
C PHE A 107 7.76 -7.90 6.34
N LEU A 108 8.03 -6.85 7.12
CA LEU A 108 8.50 -5.56 6.58
C LEU A 108 9.90 -5.69 5.95
N GLY A 109 10.79 -6.50 6.50
CA GLY A 109 12.09 -6.81 5.88
C GLY A 109 11.96 -7.48 4.50
N GLY A 110 10.95 -8.33 4.32
CA GLY A 110 10.61 -8.89 3.00
C GLY A 110 10.08 -7.85 2.01
N LEU A 111 9.23 -6.93 2.49
CA LEU A 111 8.70 -5.84 1.67
C LEU A 111 9.78 -4.82 1.27
N GLU A 112 10.78 -4.60 2.12
CA GLU A 112 11.92 -3.71 1.81
C GLU A 112 12.61 -4.11 0.51
N ALA A 113 12.91 -5.40 0.34
CA ALA A 113 13.53 -5.91 -0.88
C ALA A 113 12.66 -5.65 -2.13
N LEU A 114 11.33 -5.75 -1.99
CA LEU A 114 10.39 -5.44 -3.07
C LEU A 114 10.37 -3.95 -3.40
N VAL A 115 10.33 -3.07 -2.39
CA VAL A 115 10.35 -1.61 -2.59
C VAL A 115 11.63 -1.19 -3.32
N HIS A 116 12.78 -1.70 -2.90
CA HIS A 116 14.06 -1.42 -3.56
C HIS A 116 14.14 -1.96 -5.00
N ARG A 117 13.57 -3.14 -5.25
CA ARG A 117 13.50 -3.70 -6.63
C ARG A 117 12.81 -2.73 -7.61
N PHE A 118 11.85 -1.95 -7.12
CA PHE A 118 11.05 -1.04 -7.95
C PHE A 118 11.37 0.44 -7.69
N GLU A 119 12.53 0.79 -7.13
CA GLU A 119 12.89 2.19 -6.81
C GLU A 119 12.91 3.14 -8.00
N SER A 120 13.15 2.62 -9.22
CA SER A 120 13.10 3.40 -10.46
C SER A 120 11.67 3.73 -10.94
N ARG A 121 10.65 3.11 -10.33
CA ARG A 121 9.24 3.24 -10.71
C ARG A 121 8.42 3.97 -9.64
N PRO A 122 7.29 4.55 -9.99
CA PRO A 122 6.32 5.01 -9.00
C PRO A 122 5.72 3.80 -8.26
N VAL A 123 5.85 3.79 -6.94
CA VAL A 123 5.33 2.73 -6.06
C VAL A 123 4.22 3.29 -5.18
N ILE A 124 3.10 2.56 -5.09
CA ILE A 124 2.05 2.73 -4.07
C ILE A 124 2.04 1.46 -3.22
N LEU A 125 2.13 1.60 -1.90
CA LEU A 125 1.97 0.52 -0.94
C LEU A 125 0.83 0.88 -0.01
N ALA A 126 -0.22 0.05 0.05
CA ALA A 126 -1.37 0.35 0.88
C ALA A 126 -2.07 -0.93 1.37
N GLY A 127 -2.74 -0.82 2.51
CA GLY A 127 -3.49 -1.92 3.12
C GLY A 127 -3.63 -1.76 4.63
N ASP A 128 -4.10 -2.81 5.28
CA ASP A 128 -4.27 -2.87 6.74
C ASP A 128 -3.07 -3.60 7.37
N LEU A 129 -2.23 -2.86 8.06
CA LEU A 129 -1.05 -3.39 8.76
C LEU A 129 -1.27 -3.57 10.26
N ASN A 130 -2.46 -3.27 10.77
CA ASN A 130 -2.80 -3.37 12.19
C ASN A 130 -1.73 -2.74 13.10
N ALA A 131 -1.23 -1.57 12.70
CA ALA A 131 -0.20 -0.78 13.35
C ALA A 131 -0.73 0.62 13.65
N LYS A 132 -0.51 1.15 14.83
CA LYS A 132 -1.01 2.45 15.27
C LYS A 132 0.14 3.43 15.46
N CYS A 133 0.06 4.61 14.82
CA CYS A 133 1.03 5.67 15.02
C CYS A 133 0.37 7.05 14.91
N THR A 134 0.86 7.98 15.70
CA THR A 134 0.40 9.37 15.67
C THR A 134 0.66 10.04 14.32
N ALA A 135 1.63 9.55 13.56
CA ALA A 135 1.93 10.04 12.22
C ALA A 135 0.78 9.87 11.23
N TRP A 136 -0.08 8.84 11.39
CA TRP A 136 -1.25 8.62 10.56
C TRP A 136 -2.58 8.74 11.30
N GLY A 137 -2.60 9.59 12.33
CA GLY A 137 -3.84 10.02 13.00
C GLY A 137 -4.24 9.22 14.22
N SER A 138 -3.52 8.16 14.59
CA SER A 138 -3.82 7.41 15.81
C SER A 138 -3.52 8.25 17.06
N PRO A 139 -4.33 8.17 18.13
CA PRO A 139 -4.07 8.92 19.36
C PRO A 139 -2.79 8.49 20.10
N ARG A 140 -2.27 7.31 19.78
CA ARG A 140 -1.03 6.77 20.36
C ARG A 140 -0.28 5.93 19.33
N THR A 141 1.03 5.81 19.52
CA THR A 141 1.88 4.91 18.76
C THR A 141 2.07 3.61 19.54
N ASP A 142 1.86 2.47 18.89
CA ASP A 142 2.21 1.15 19.41
C ASP A 142 3.56 0.68 18.83
N SER A 143 4.08 -0.46 19.31
CA SER A 143 5.38 -0.98 18.85
C SER A 143 5.42 -1.30 17.38
N ARG A 144 4.29 -1.74 16.77
CA ARG A 144 4.21 -1.96 15.32
C ARG A 144 4.23 -0.64 14.56
N GLY A 145 3.52 0.36 15.05
CA GLY A 145 3.49 1.69 14.46
C GLY A 145 4.84 2.39 14.50
N GLU A 146 5.57 2.25 15.62
CA GLU A 146 6.93 2.76 15.74
C GLU A 146 7.83 2.10 14.68
N PHE A 147 7.84 0.76 14.63
CA PHE A 147 8.65 0.02 13.68
C PHE A 147 8.27 0.32 12.21
N LEU A 148 6.97 0.38 11.89
CA LEU A 148 6.49 0.70 10.55
C LEU A 148 6.91 2.12 10.11
N SER A 149 6.85 3.07 11.03
CA SER A 149 7.26 4.46 10.75
C SER A 149 8.77 4.56 10.46
N GLU A 150 9.59 3.87 11.25
CA GLU A 150 11.04 3.79 11.05
C GLU A 150 11.40 3.08 9.73
N TRP A 151 10.71 1.97 9.44
CA TRP A 151 10.88 1.22 8.20
C TRP A 151 10.50 2.05 6.96
N ALA A 152 9.37 2.75 7.01
CA ALA A 152 8.94 3.59 5.90
C ALA A 152 9.93 4.73 5.63
N PHE A 153 10.50 5.31 6.68
CA PHE A 153 11.56 6.32 6.56
C PHE A 153 12.83 5.72 5.94
N ALA A 154 13.26 4.54 6.40
CA ALA A 154 14.47 3.88 5.90
C ALA A 154 14.36 3.46 4.42
N THR A 155 13.16 3.05 3.98
CA THR A 155 12.87 2.70 2.59
C THR A 155 12.56 3.90 1.70
N GLY A 156 12.56 5.12 2.26
CA GLY A 156 12.27 6.35 1.52
C GLY A 156 10.80 6.50 1.09
N LEU A 157 9.88 5.75 1.68
CA LEU A 157 8.47 5.85 1.40
C LEU A 157 7.83 7.05 2.12
N CYS A 158 7.01 7.79 1.40
CA CYS A 158 6.24 8.91 1.92
C CYS A 158 4.86 8.45 2.41
N LEU A 159 4.48 8.81 3.62
CA LEU A 159 3.14 8.58 4.14
C LEU A 159 2.11 9.45 3.41
N LEU A 160 1.02 8.84 2.97
CA LEU A 160 -0.08 9.52 2.29
C LEU A 160 -1.25 9.86 3.22
N ASN A 161 -1.38 9.17 4.35
CA ASN A 161 -2.46 9.38 5.31
C ASN A 161 -2.52 10.85 5.77
N ARG A 162 -3.71 11.41 5.77
CA ARG A 162 -3.97 12.81 6.17
C ARG A 162 -5.21 12.91 7.03
N GLY A 163 -5.18 13.86 7.96
CA GLY A 163 -6.30 14.08 8.89
C GLY A 163 -6.32 13.10 10.05
N SER A 164 -7.42 13.11 10.80
CA SER A 164 -7.61 12.35 12.04
C SER A 164 -8.84 11.45 12.00
N VAL A 165 -9.40 11.20 10.82
CA VAL A 165 -10.56 10.32 10.67
C VAL A 165 -10.11 8.87 10.81
N ALA A 166 -10.73 8.15 11.73
CA ALA A 166 -10.44 6.73 11.95
C ALA A 166 -10.81 5.89 10.72
N THR A 167 -9.96 4.92 10.38
CA THR A 167 -10.19 4.01 9.26
C THR A 167 -11.01 2.78 9.64
N CYS A 168 -11.00 2.41 10.92
CA CYS A 168 -11.79 1.30 11.46
C CYS A 168 -12.62 1.79 12.65
N VAL A 169 -13.92 1.47 12.65
CA VAL A 169 -14.89 1.92 13.65
C VAL A 169 -15.66 0.70 14.16
N ARG A 170 -15.47 0.38 15.42
CA ARG A 170 -16.13 -0.73 16.10
C ARG A 170 -16.97 -0.22 17.26
N TRP A 171 -17.88 -1.05 17.75
CA TRP A 171 -18.72 -0.71 18.91
C TRP A 171 -17.92 -0.31 20.16
N ASN A 172 -16.67 -0.78 20.30
CA ASN A 172 -15.79 -0.56 21.43
C ASN A 172 -14.70 0.50 21.16
N GLY A 173 -14.73 1.20 20.04
CA GLY A 173 -13.81 2.29 19.73
C GLY A 173 -13.39 2.40 18.28
N GLU A 174 -12.52 3.35 18.04
CA GLU A 174 -12.01 3.68 16.72
C GLU A 174 -10.49 3.41 16.63
N SER A 175 -10.01 3.11 15.41
CA SER A 175 -8.59 2.93 15.15
C SER A 175 -8.18 3.37 13.75
N HIS A 176 -6.88 3.68 13.62
CA HIS A 176 -6.23 4.09 12.39
C HIS A 176 -5.20 3.03 12.05
N VAL A 177 -5.60 2.01 11.31
CA VAL A 177 -4.79 0.81 11.03
C VAL A 177 -4.54 0.60 9.54
N ASP A 178 -5.37 1.24 8.70
CA ASP A 178 -5.20 1.25 7.27
C ASP A 178 -4.25 2.38 6.87
N VAL A 179 -3.16 2.02 6.22
CA VAL A 179 -2.09 2.95 5.85
C VAL A 179 -1.85 2.94 4.36
N SER A 180 -1.41 4.07 3.85
CA SER A 180 -1.03 4.23 2.45
C SER A 180 0.31 4.96 2.38
N PHE A 181 1.26 4.36 1.69
CA PHE A 181 2.58 4.93 1.41
C PHE A 181 2.82 5.02 -0.08
N ALA A 182 3.74 5.89 -0.47
CA ALA A 182 4.16 6.02 -1.86
C ALA A 182 5.65 6.34 -1.97
N SER A 183 6.29 5.91 -3.06
CA SER A 183 7.61 6.44 -3.41
C SER A 183 7.53 7.96 -3.63
N PRO A 184 8.63 8.72 -3.48
CA PRO A 184 8.63 10.17 -3.67
C PRO A 184 8.10 10.60 -5.05
N SER A 185 8.38 9.82 -6.11
CA SER A 185 7.88 10.07 -7.46
C SER A 185 6.35 9.92 -7.56
N ALA A 186 5.76 8.93 -6.87
CA ALA A 186 4.32 8.74 -6.82
C ALA A 186 3.64 9.75 -5.86
N ALA A 187 4.22 9.99 -4.69
CA ALA A 187 3.65 10.87 -3.66
C ALA A 187 3.37 12.29 -4.18
N ARG A 188 4.25 12.83 -5.03
CA ARG A 188 4.05 14.15 -5.67
C ARG A 188 2.86 14.19 -6.61
N ARG A 189 2.41 13.02 -7.11
CA ARG A 189 1.32 12.87 -8.07
C ARG A 189 0.01 12.42 -7.43
N VAL A 190 0.04 12.01 -6.14
CA VAL A 190 -1.16 11.65 -5.39
C VAL A 190 -1.94 12.89 -4.99
N ARG A 191 -3.27 12.84 -5.18
CA ARG A 191 -4.22 13.89 -4.81
C ARG A 191 -5.42 13.30 -4.09
N GLY A 192 -6.06 14.13 -3.26
CA GLY A 192 -7.38 13.83 -2.69
C GLY A 192 -7.41 12.63 -1.73
N TRP A 193 -6.28 12.26 -1.11
CA TRP A 193 -6.29 11.20 -0.11
C TRP A 193 -7.23 11.56 1.05
N ARG A 194 -8.18 10.68 1.33
CA ARG A 194 -9.14 10.87 2.43
C ARG A 194 -9.82 9.57 2.82
N VAL A 195 -10.25 9.49 4.08
CA VAL A 195 -11.18 8.47 4.59
C VAL A 195 -12.60 8.92 4.29
N LEU A 196 -13.47 8.02 3.83
CA LEU A 196 -14.85 8.31 3.46
C LEU A 196 -15.79 7.97 4.62
N GLU A 197 -16.11 8.94 5.47
CA GLU A 197 -16.95 8.74 6.66
C GLU A 197 -18.39 8.38 6.37
N GLY A 198 -18.95 8.93 5.30
CA GLY A 198 -20.38 8.76 4.94
C GLY A 198 -20.66 7.61 3.97
N ALA A 199 -19.64 6.85 3.58
CA ALA A 199 -19.81 5.74 2.65
C ALA A 199 -20.20 4.46 3.40
N GLU A 200 -21.25 3.78 2.92
CA GLU A 200 -21.59 2.43 3.38
C GLU A 200 -20.51 1.44 2.90
N THR A 201 -19.99 0.61 3.79
CA THR A 201 -18.95 -0.38 3.47
C THR A 201 -19.36 -1.80 3.80
N LEU A 202 -20.39 -2.00 4.63
CA LEU A 202 -20.81 -3.28 5.21
C LEU A 202 -19.65 -3.99 5.94
N SER A 203 -18.67 -3.22 6.40
CA SER A 203 -17.50 -3.62 7.18
C SER A 203 -17.32 -2.61 8.33
N ASP A 204 -16.53 -2.98 9.33
CA ASP A 204 -16.07 -2.06 10.37
C ASP A 204 -14.96 -1.11 9.89
N HIS A 205 -14.45 -1.31 8.67
CA HIS A 205 -13.49 -0.41 8.03
C HIS A 205 -14.18 0.54 7.05
N ARG A 206 -13.74 1.81 7.08
CA ARG A 206 -14.12 2.83 6.11
C ARG A 206 -13.27 2.73 4.86
N PHE A 207 -13.82 3.14 3.73
CA PHE A 207 -13.03 3.28 2.50
C PHE A 207 -12.03 4.43 2.60
N VAL A 208 -10.83 4.21 2.08
CA VAL A 208 -9.85 5.27 1.81
C VAL A 208 -9.79 5.49 0.31
N ARG A 209 -9.91 6.74 -0.14
CA ARG A 209 -9.87 7.12 -1.56
C ARG A 209 -8.76 8.10 -1.82
N PHE A 210 -8.08 7.93 -2.96
CA PHE A 210 -7.11 8.89 -3.51
C PHE A 210 -7.00 8.74 -5.02
N GLU A 211 -6.31 9.68 -5.66
CA GLU A 211 -6.08 9.71 -7.10
C GLU A 211 -4.59 9.85 -7.38
N LEU A 212 -4.11 9.17 -8.43
CA LEU A 212 -2.73 9.24 -8.90
C LEU A 212 -2.71 9.75 -10.36
N SER A 213 -2.08 10.89 -10.60
CA SER A 213 -1.85 11.37 -11.95
C SER A 213 -0.75 10.52 -12.61
N VAL A 214 -1.04 9.96 -13.79
CA VAL A 214 -0.13 9.11 -14.55
C VAL A 214 0.36 9.89 -15.77
N SER A 215 1.68 10.00 -15.93
CA SER A 215 2.27 10.61 -17.12
C SER A 215 2.16 9.64 -18.27
N THR A 216 1.58 10.08 -19.39
CA THR A 216 1.55 9.29 -20.63
C THR A 216 2.91 9.43 -21.32
N LEU A 217 3.96 8.84 -20.77
CA LEU A 217 5.20 8.66 -21.51
C LEU A 217 4.98 7.47 -22.45
N LEU A 218 4.84 7.76 -23.73
CA LEU A 218 4.82 6.78 -24.80
C LEU A 218 6.12 5.96 -24.76
N ASN A 219 5.96 4.65 -24.49
CA ASN A 219 6.91 3.58 -24.82
C ASN A 219 8.39 3.79 -24.44
N ALA A 220 8.75 3.56 -23.17
CA ALA A 220 10.05 3.00 -22.88
C ALA A 220 9.99 1.47 -23.13
N PRO A 221 10.96 0.86 -23.83
CA PRO A 221 10.98 -0.60 -24.02
C PRO A 221 11.06 -1.30 -22.67
N ASP A 222 10.33 -2.40 -22.57
CA ASP A 222 10.27 -3.28 -21.38
C ASP A 222 11.68 -3.93 -21.20
N GLU A 223 12.52 -3.36 -20.35
CA GLU A 223 13.81 -3.97 -20.00
C GLU A 223 13.65 -5.19 -19.07
N ASP A 224 12.47 -5.37 -18.49
CA ASP A 224 12.18 -6.48 -17.56
C ASP A 224 11.82 -7.82 -18.28
N ALA A 225 11.80 -7.85 -19.63
CA ALA A 225 11.53 -9.07 -20.40
C ALA A 225 12.73 -10.01 -20.56
N ARG A 226 13.84 -9.75 -19.89
CA ARG A 226 14.99 -10.66 -19.87
C ARG A 226 14.89 -11.63 -18.69
N GLY A 227 14.40 -12.83 -19.02
CA GLY A 227 14.77 -14.13 -18.46
C GLY A 227 14.72 -14.26 -16.95
N GLU A 228 13.93 -15.23 -16.50
CA GLU A 228 14.10 -15.89 -15.21
C GLU A 228 15.54 -16.47 -15.12
N GLU A 229 16.50 -15.65 -14.68
CA GLU A 229 17.76 -16.16 -14.20
C GLU A 229 17.56 -16.61 -12.75
N GLU A 230 17.65 -17.92 -12.52
CA GLU A 230 17.73 -18.54 -11.20
C GLU A 230 18.75 -17.76 -10.35
N LEU A 231 18.26 -17.07 -9.32
CA LEU A 231 19.11 -16.43 -8.33
C LEU A 231 19.98 -17.50 -7.63
N PRO A 232 21.31 -17.38 -7.63
CA PRO A 232 22.15 -18.25 -6.87
C PRO A 232 21.79 -18.14 -5.38
N ARG A 233 21.58 -19.27 -4.71
CA ARG A 233 21.37 -19.37 -3.26
C ARG A 233 22.59 -18.79 -2.54
N SER A 234 22.59 -17.50 -2.31
CA SER A 234 23.60 -16.85 -1.47
C SER A 234 23.21 -17.00 0.00
N ALA A 235 24.20 -17.37 0.83
CA ALA A 235 24.08 -17.47 2.27
C ALA A 235 23.48 -16.19 2.90
N PRO A 236 22.77 -16.29 4.04
CA PRO A 236 22.14 -15.15 4.68
C PRO A 236 23.21 -14.11 5.04
N ARG A 237 23.24 -13.01 4.32
CA ARG A 237 24.02 -11.82 4.71
C ARG A 237 23.37 -11.26 5.97
N SER A 238 24.07 -11.31 7.10
CA SER A 238 23.67 -10.57 8.29
C SER A 238 23.80 -9.09 7.97
N PHE A 239 22.67 -8.42 7.73
CA PHE A 239 22.66 -6.97 7.59
C PHE A 239 23.05 -6.35 8.94
N PRO A 240 23.92 -5.33 8.96
CA PRO A 240 24.21 -4.62 10.19
C PRO A 240 22.90 -4.02 10.71
N ARG A 241 22.52 -4.35 11.96
CA ARG A 241 21.42 -3.69 12.65
C ARG A 241 21.69 -2.21 12.60
N TRP A 242 20.89 -1.47 11.84
CA TRP A 242 20.99 -0.03 11.78
C TRP A 242 20.86 0.51 13.19
N ALA A 243 21.94 1.07 13.73
CA ALA A 243 21.96 1.66 15.07
C ALA A 243 21.23 3.01 15.04
N LEU A 244 19.92 3.00 14.73
CA LEU A 244 19.03 4.18 14.82
C LEU A 244 19.03 4.82 16.22
N LYS A 245 19.48 4.08 17.25
CA LYS A 245 19.76 4.64 18.57
C LYS A 245 20.81 5.76 18.59
N ARG A 246 21.57 5.93 17.50
CA ARG A 246 22.57 7.02 17.33
C ARG A 246 22.11 8.15 16.42
N LEU A 247 20.92 8.04 15.79
CA LEU A 247 20.39 9.14 15.00
C LEU A 247 19.90 10.23 15.97
N ASN A 248 20.49 11.42 15.84
CA ASN A 248 20.02 12.57 16.59
C ASN A 248 18.66 12.98 16.04
N LYS A 249 17.58 12.61 16.77
CA LYS A 249 16.18 12.84 16.38
C LYS A 249 15.90 14.33 16.07
N VAL A 250 16.62 15.25 16.74
CA VAL A 250 16.49 16.70 16.52
C VAL A 250 17.00 17.09 15.14
N LEU A 251 18.19 16.59 14.73
CA LEU A 251 18.75 16.85 13.39
C LEU A 251 17.93 16.22 12.27
N ALA A 252 17.31 15.07 12.49
CA ALA A 252 16.45 14.44 11.50
C ALA A 252 15.15 15.24 11.28
N VAL A 253 14.58 15.81 12.33
CA VAL A 253 13.40 16.69 12.25
C VAL A 253 13.76 18.02 11.59
N GLU A 254 14.92 18.62 11.92
CA GLU A 254 15.42 19.84 11.29
C GLU A 254 15.69 19.63 9.79
N ALA A 255 16.31 18.53 9.40
CA ALA A 255 16.54 18.20 7.99
C ALA A 255 15.22 18.02 7.21
N ALA A 256 14.21 17.39 7.80
CA ALA A 256 12.88 17.25 7.21
C ALA A 256 12.17 18.60 7.08
N THR A 257 12.36 19.49 8.05
CA THR A 257 11.80 20.85 8.05
C THR A 257 12.45 21.73 7.00
N VAL A 258 13.79 21.66 6.85
CA VAL A 258 14.55 22.41 5.83
C VAL A 258 14.19 21.92 4.42
N ALA A 259 14.00 20.61 4.20
CA ALA A 259 13.56 20.07 2.91
C ALA A 259 12.15 20.54 2.52
N ALA A 260 11.28 20.85 3.50
CA ALA A 260 9.94 21.41 3.27
C ALA A 260 9.96 22.91 2.92
N TRP A 261 11.09 23.60 3.14
CA TRP A 261 11.24 25.06 2.94
C TRP A 261 12.08 25.41 1.70
N ALA A 262 12.53 24.44 0.91
CA ALA A 262 13.21 24.72 -0.34
C ALA A 262 12.25 25.46 -1.30
N PRO A 263 12.59 26.66 -1.80
CA PRO A 263 11.71 27.38 -2.73
C PRO A 263 11.59 26.63 -4.05
N ARG A 264 10.41 26.74 -4.66
CA ARG A 264 10.01 26.15 -5.93
C ARG A 264 10.83 26.71 -7.10
#